data_7eb7261d79445cff745c49f32b28fea0
#
_entry.id   7eb7261d79445cff745c49f32b28fea0
#
_cell.length_a   1.000
_cell.length_b   1.000
_cell.length_c   1.000
_cell.angle_alpha   90.00
_cell.angle_beta   90.00
_cell.angle_gamma   90.00
#
_symmetry.space_group_name_H-M   'P 1'
#
loop_
_entity.id
_entity.type
_entity.pdbx_description
1 polymer ?
#
loop_
_entity_poly.entity_id
_entity_poly.type
_entity_poly.pdbx_seq_one_letter_code
_entity_poly.pdbx_strand_id
1 'polypeptide(L)'
;MSDALDRSPTPGTAAPPKTGAVVPVLALSGIVVSLMQTLVIPIVGQLPQYLNASASDTAWAITATLLAAAVATPVMGRLGDMYGKRRMLLVSMAMLVVGSVVAGLSDSLVPMIVGRALQGLSSGVIPLGISILRDELPAEKLGSATAMISASLGVGGALGLPAAALIADNFDWHALFWTSAALGVVALLLVAVLVPESKVRTGGRFDLAGAAGMATGLVCLLLAISKGADWGWGSGTTLGLFAAAVVTLLAWGFFELRVDQPLVDLRTTARPQVLITNLASVAIGFGMFSMSLVIPQLLQLPERTGYGLGQSLLAAGLVMAPSGLVMMALAPVSALVSRAKGPKVTLMIGALIVAAGYGLNVLLMSEVWHFVLASCVIGAGIGFTYGAMPALIMGAVPASETGAANSLNTLMRSIGTSVASAVAGVVLAQMTTRFGSYALPGEDGFRTVLALGAGAALIGFAIAAFIPRRPAAAADAHAVAEAPAEESTGVASKA
;
A
#
# COMPACT_ATOMS: atom_id res chain seq x y z
N MET A 1 -28.80 -40.98 -52.92
CA MET A 1 -27.99 -41.72 -51.97
C MET A 1 -26.59 -41.12 -52.05
N SER A 2 -26.09 -40.45 -51.13
CA SER A 2 -26.29 -40.27 -49.68
C SER A 2 -25.61 -38.96 -49.30
N ASP A 3 -26.39 -38.04 -48.75
CA ASP A 3 -25.87 -36.86 -48.08
C ASP A 3 -25.27 -37.32 -46.74
N ALA A 4 -23.96 -37.22 -46.59
CA ALA A 4 -23.28 -37.29 -45.31
C ALA A 4 -22.88 -35.87 -44.90
N LEU A 5 -23.71 -35.23 -44.09
CA LEU A 5 -23.48 -33.94 -43.48
C LEU A 5 -22.24 -33.98 -42.58
N ASP A 6 -21.21 -33.28 -43.02
CA ASP A 6 -20.06 -32.88 -42.21
C ASP A 6 -20.52 -31.89 -41.11
N ARG A 7 -20.74 -32.41 -39.91
CA ARG A 7 -20.96 -31.61 -38.71
C ARG A 7 -19.62 -31.32 -38.09
N SER A 8 -18.98 -30.22 -38.51
CA SER A 8 -17.89 -29.62 -37.72
C SER A 8 -18.37 -29.33 -36.32
N PRO A 9 -17.66 -29.74 -35.26
CA PRO A 9 -18.06 -29.39 -33.88
C PRO A 9 -17.95 -27.87 -33.69
N THR A 10 -19.06 -27.25 -33.40
CA THR A 10 -19.11 -25.84 -32.91
C THR A 10 -18.12 -25.67 -31.77
N PRO A 11 -17.23 -24.64 -31.84
CA PRO A 11 -16.36 -24.35 -30.70
C PRO A 11 -17.24 -24.07 -29.49
N GLY A 12 -17.07 -24.89 -28.45
CA GLY A 12 -17.80 -24.73 -27.20
C GLY A 12 -17.60 -23.29 -26.68
N THR A 13 -18.71 -22.59 -26.53
CA THR A 13 -18.76 -21.29 -25.86
C THR A 13 -18.23 -21.49 -24.44
N ALA A 14 -16.96 -21.14 -24.25
CA ALA A 14 -16.39 -21.01 -22.91
C ALA A 14 -17.30 -20.04 -22.12
N ALA A 15 -17.82 -20.49 -20.98
CA ALA A 15 -18.64 -19.63 -20.12
C ALA A 15 -17.89 -18.30 -19.88
N PRO A 16 -18.57 -17.15 -19.97
CA PRO A 16 -17.93 -15.87 -19.77
C PRO A 16 -17.24 -15.88 -18.40
N PRO A 17 -16.00 -15.39 -18.31
CA PRO A 17 -15.27 -15.39 -17.05
C PRO A 17 -16.11 -14.67 -16.01
N LYS A 18 -16.17 -15.20 -14.77
CA LYS A 18 -16.92 -14.66 -13.64
C LYS A 18 -16.26 -13.35 -13.14
N THR A 19 -16.09 -12.37 -14.03
CA THR A 19 -15.44 -11.08 -13.80
C THR A 19 -16.06 -10.29 -12.66
N GLY A 20 -17.35 -10.53 -12.35
CA GLY A 20 -18.05 -9.86 -11.26
C GLY A 20 -17.52 -10.17 -9.86
N ALA A 21 -16.91 -11.33 -9.64
CA ALA A 21 -16.40 -11.73 -8.33
C ALA A 21 -14.91 -11.35 -8.12
N VAL A 22 -14.15 -11.08 -9.18
CA VAL A 22 -12.70 -10.82 -9.10
C VAL A 22 -12.41 -9.55 -8.28
N VAL A 23 -13.11 -8.45 -8.56
CA VAL A 23 -12.89 -7.17 -7.85
C VAL A 23 -13.17 -7.27 -6.35
N PRO A 24 -14.33 -7.79 -5.90
CA PRO A 24 -14.58 -7.97 -4.46
C PRO A 24 -13.57 -8.88 -3.76
N VAL A 25 -13.14 -9.96 -4.41
CA VAL A 25 -12.17 -10.90 -3.83
C VAL A 25 -10.79 -10.25 -3.67
N LEU A 26 -10.33 -9.52 -4.67
CA LEU A 26 -9.07 -8.80 -4.59
C LEU A 26 -9.12 -7.64 -3.57
N ALA A 27 -10.26 -6.93 -3.48
CA ALA A 27 -10.47 -5.91 -2.46
C ALA A 27 -10.49 -6.52 -1.04
N LEU A 28 -11.17 -7.66 -0.84
CA LEU A 28 -11.13 -8.39 0.43
C LEU A 28 -9.71 -8.81 0.80
N SER A 29 -8.94 -9.33 -0.16
CA SER A 29 -7.53 -9.68 0.06
C SER A 29 -6.70 -8.47 0.51
N GLY A 30 -6.94 -7.31 -0.09
CA GLY A 30 -6.31 -6.04 0.31
C GLY A 30 -6.71 -5.61 1.73
N ILE A 31 -8.00 -5.73 2.10
CA ILE A 31 -8.50 -5.46 3.46
C ILE A 31 -7.79 -6.37 4.45
N VAL A 32 -7.73 -7.69 4.20
CA VAL A 32 -7.11 -8.67 5.09
C VAL A 32 -5.63 -8.36 5.32
N VAL A 33 -4.86 -8.06 4.25
CA VAL A 33 -3.44 -7.70 4.37
C VAL A 33 -3.25 -6.41 5.15
N SER A 34 -4.07 -5.40 4.91
CA SER A 34 -3.98 -4.12 5.61
C SER A 34 -4.39 -4.21 7.09
N LEU A 35 -5.47 -4.94 7.36
CA LEU A 35 -5.97 -5.22 8.72
C LEU A 35 -4.89 -5.92 9.55
N MET A 36 -4.24 -6.94 9.00
CA MET A 36 -3.17 -7.68 9.67
C MET A 36 -2.00 -6.77 10.09
N GLN A 37 -1.68 -5.73 9.31
CA GLN A 37 -0.60 -4.80 9.68
C GLN A 37 -0.93 -3.97 10.92
N THR A 38 -2.19 -3.67 11.16
CA THR A 38 -2.66 -2.83 12.26
C THR A 38 -3.08 -3.62 13.51
N LEU A 39 -3.39 -4.92 13.39
CA LEU A 39 -3.83 -5.77 14.50
C LEU A 39 -2.84 -5.86 15.67
N VAL A 40 -1.54 -5.71 15.42
CA VAL A 40 -0.51 -5.79 16.47
C VAL A 40 -0.35 -4.47 17.24
N ILE A 41 -0.77 -3.34 16.68
CA ILE A 41 -0.53 -2.01 17.27
C ILE A 41 -1.02 -1.92 18.72
N PRO A 42 -2.23 -2.40 19.08
CA PRO A 42 -2.73 -2.31 20.46
C PRO A 42 -1.88 -3.04 21.50
N ILE A 43 -1.28 -4.15 21.11
CA ILE A 43 -0.52 -5.00 22.06
C ILE A 43 0.97 -4.68 22.11
N VAL A 44 1.48 -3.76 21.27
CA VAL A 44 2.92 -3.43 21.20
C VAL A 44 3.49 -3.04 22.56
N GLY A 45 2.75 -2.24 23.33
CA GLY A 45 3.16 -1.83 24.67
C GLY A 45 3.22 -2.97 25.70
N GLN A 46 2.52 -4.07 25.45
CA GLN A 46 2.44 -5.25 26.32
C GLN A 46 3.34 -6.39 25.86
N LEU A 47 3.81 -6.37 24.61
CA LEU A 47 4.69 -7.39 24.04
C LEU A 47 5.95 -7.66 24.89
N PRO A 48 6.61 -6.65 25.52
CA PRO A 48 7.73 -6.89 26.43
C PRO A 48 7.39 -7.86 27.56
N GLN A 49 6.19 -7.74 28.12
CA GLN A 49 5.72 -8.61 29.19
C GLN A 49 5.32 -10.00 28.66
N TYR A 50 4.62 -10.07 27.54
CA TYR A 50 4.17 -11.34 26.91
C TYR A 50 5.34 -12.20 26.42
N LEU A 51 6.37 -11.58 25.84
CA LEU A 51 7.51 -12.28 25.24
C LEU A 51 8.76 -12.30 26.13
N ASN A 52 8.66 -11.77 27.37
CA ASN A 52 9.75 -11.64 28.32
C ASN A 52 11.04 -11.05 27.67
N ALA A 53 10.87 -9.95 26.96
CA ALA A 53 11.92 -9.28 26.18
C ALA A 53 11.91 -7.76 26.42
N SER A 54 12.98 -7.07 25.99
CA SER A 54 13.02 -5.61 26.11
C SER A 54 12.03 -4.91 25.16
N ALA A 55 11.63 -3.67 25.48
CA ALA A 55 10.78 -2.88 24.58
C ALA A 55 11.45 -2.62 23.23
N SER A 56 12.78 -2.43 23.21
CA SER A 56 13.56 -2.26 21.97
C SER A 56 13.54 -3.51 21.11
N ASP A 57 13.60 -4.69 21.73
CA ASP A 57 13.60 -5.96 21.00
C ASP A 57 12.22 -6.29 20.47
N THR A 58 11.15 -6.04 21.24
CA THR A 58 9.78 -6.30 20.80
C THR A 58 9.32 -5.36 19.68
N ALA A 59 9.89 -4.16 19.57
CA ALA A 59 9.68 -3.27 18.44
C ALA A 59 10.09 -3.90 17.09
N TRP A 60 10.96 -4.93 17.11
CA TRP A 60 11.30 -5.69 15.91
C TRP A 60 10.09 -6.43 15.31
N ALA A 61 9.06 -6.75 16.07
CA ALA A 61 7.83 -7.32 15.54
C ALA A 61 7.14 -6.41 14.49
N ILE A 62 7.26 -5.10 14.64
CA ILE A 62 6.78 -4.13 13.63
C ILE A 62 7.84 -3.91 12.55
N THR A 63 9.07 -3.64 12.96
CA THR A 63 10.18 -3.32 12.05
C THR A 63 10.40 -4.45 11.02
N ALA A 64 10.42 -5.72 11.45
CA ALA A 64 10.61 -6.86 10.55
C ALA A 64 9.50 -6.96 9.50
N THR A 65 8.25 -6.68 9.88
CA THR A 65 7.13 -6.67 8.93
C THR A 65 7.32 -5.59 7.86
N LEU A 66 7.69 -4.38 8.27
CA LEU A 66 7.90 -3.26 7.34
C LEU A 66 9.09 -3.49 6.40
N LEU A 67 10.21 -4.02 6.93
CA LEU A 67 11.38 -4.35 6.12
C LEU A 67 11.07 -5.45 5.11
N ALA A 68 10.43 -6.53 5.56
CA ALA A 68 10.01 -7.63 4.68
C ALA A 68 9.03 -7.15 3.61
N ALA A 69 8.07 -6.28 3.96
CA ALA A 69 7.13 -5.69 3.03
C ALA A 69 7.82 -4.84 1.95
N ALA A 70 8.77 -4.00 2.34
CA ALA A 70 9.50 -3.14 1.42
C ALA A 70 10.31 -3.93 0.39
N VAL A 71 10.96 -5.01 0.83
CA VAL A 71 11.73 -5.90 -0.06
C VAL A 71 10.81 -6.76 -0.91
N ALA A 72 9.78 -7.36 -0.31
CA ALA A 72 8.90 -8.28 -1.00
C ALA A 72 8.04 -7.62 -2.07
N THR A 73 7.61 -6.38 -1.86
CA THR A 73 6.67 -5.72 -2.77
C THR A 73 7.21 -5.66 -4.21
N PRO A 74 8.37 -5.08 -4.52
CA PRO A 74 8.90 -5.06 -5.89
C PRO A 74 9.27 -6.44 -6.40
N VAL A 75 9.78 -7.33 -5.55
CA VAL A 75 10.12 -8.72 -5.91
C VAL A 75 8.88 -9.48 -6.35
N MET A 76 7.80 -9.43 -5.55
CA MET A 76 6.53 -10.12 -5.88
C MET A 76 5.87 -9.54 -7.12
N GLY A 77 5.97 -8.23 -7.35
CA GLY A 77 5.49 -7.61 -8.57
C GLY A 77 6.19 -8.14 -9.81
N ARG A 78 7.53 -8.20 -9.79
CA ARG A 78 8.33 -8.73 -10.90
C ARG A 78 8.11 -10.23 -11.12
N LEU A 79 8.10 -11.02 -10.04
CA LEU A 79 7.79 -12.45 -10.12
C LEU A 79 6.37 -12.70 -10.67
N GLY A 80 5.42 -11.83 -10.32
CA GLY A 80 4.05 -11.87 -10.85
C GLY A 80 4.00 -11.66 -12.35
N ASP A 81 4.72 -10.66 -12.85
CA ASP A 81 4.80 -10.37 -14.28
C ASP A 81 5.53 -11.50 -15.05
N MET A 82 6.49 -12.20 -14.43
CA MET A 82 7.26 -13.29 -15.07
C MET A 82 6.54 -14.64 -14.99
N TYR A 83 6.11 -15.05 -13.81
CA TYR A 83 5.66 -16.44 -13.54
C TYR A 83 4.16 -16.60 -13.41
N GLY A 84 3.41 -15.47 -13.34
CA GLY A 84 1.96 -15.45 -13.24
C GLY A 84 1.48 -14.71 -12.01
N LYS A 85 0.63 -13.73 -12.24
CA LYS A 85 0.16 -12.78 -11.22
C LYS A 85 -0.67 -13.45 -10.13
N ARG A 86 -1.59 -14.35 -10.51
CA ARG A 86 -2.40 -15.14 -9.56
C ARG A 86 -1.53 -16.07 -8.71
N ARG A 87 -0.52 -16.72 -9.31
CA ARG A 87 0.38 -17.61 -8.56
C ARG A 87 1.11 -16.83 -7.47
N MET A 88 1.68 -15.68 -7.79
CA MET A 88 2.40 -14.85 -6.82
C MET A 88 1.46 -14.23 -5.80
N LEU A 89 0.22 -13.92 -6.18
CA LEU A 89 -0.83 -13.52 -5.23
C LEU A 89 -1.13 -14.63 -4.22
N LEU A 90 -1.29 -15.87 -4.66
CA LEU A 90 -1.50 -17.04 -3.78
C LEU A 90 -0.29 -17.28 -2.87
N VAL A 91 0.94 -17.15 -3.38
CA VAL A 91 2.16 -17.24 -2.56
C VAL A 91 2.18 -16.15 -1.49
N SER A 92 1.88 -14.91 -1.86
CA SER A 92 1.80 -13.79 -0.90
C SER A 92 0.75 -14.05 0.19
N MET A 93 -0.45 -14.53 -0.18
CA MET A 93 -1.49 -14.87 0.78
C MET A 93 -1.10 -16.08 1.66
N ALA A 94 -0.41 -17.08 1.09
CA ALA A 94 0.10 -18.21 1.86
C ALA A 94 1.17 -17.77 2.89
N MET A 95 2.05 -16.83 2.52
CA MET A 95 3.03 -16.26 3.46
C MET A 95 2.35 -15.52 4.61
N LEU A 96 1.24 -14.80 4.34
CA LEU A 96 0.43 -14.17 5.38
C LEU A 96 -0.14 -15.22 6.34
N VAL A 97 -0.75 -16.29 5.82
CA VAL A 97 -1.35 -17.36 6.64
C VAL A 97 -0.29 -18.07 7.48
N VAL A 98 0.82 -18.50 6.85
CA VAL A 98 1.93 -19.17 7.56
C VAL A 98 2.53 -18.25 8.62
N GLY A 99 2.78 -16.99 8.28
CA GLY A 99 3.30 -16.00 9.22
C GLY A 99 2.35 -15.76 10.39
N SER A 100 1.05 -15.72 10.14
CA SER A 100 0.03 -15.59 11.18
C SER A 100 -0.02 -16.80 12.10
N VAL A 101 0.07 -18.03 11.55
CA VAL A 101 0.14 -19.26 12.35
C VAL A 101 1.41 -19.30 13.20
N VAL A 102 2.57 -18.97 12.61
CA VAL A 102 3.84 -18.91 13.35
C VAL A 102 3.77 -17.89 14.51
N ALA A 103 3.23 -16.71 14.26
CA ALA A 103 3.06 -15.68 15.28
C ALA A 103 2.01 -16.08 16.33
N GLY A 104 0.92 -16.74 15.92
CA GLY A 104 -0.13 -17.22 16.79
C GLY A 104 0.26 -18.44 17.67
N LEU A 105 1.36 -19.12 17.35
CA LEU A 105 1.94 -20.21 18.14
C LEU A 105 3.15 -19.77 18.97
N SER A 106 3.54 -18.48 18.88
CA SER A 106 4.80 -18.03 19.47
C SER A 106 4.62 -17.49 20.88
N ASP A 107 5.34 -18.09 21.84
CA ASP A 107 5.51 -17.58 23.21
C ASP A 107 6.87 -16.91 23.43
N SER A 108 7.61 -16.60 22.36
CA SER A 108 8.95 -16.01 22.43
C SER A 108 9.22 -15.06 21.25
N LEU A 109 10.19 -14.18 21.44
CA LEU A 109 10.48 -13.08 20.53
C LEU A 109 10.86 -13.53 19.11
N VAL A 110 11.75 -14.54 18.97
CA VAL A 110 12.29 -14.93 17.66
C VAL A 110 11.22 -15.50 16.72
N PRO A 111 10.38 -16.49 17.12
CA PRO A 111 9.28 -16.94 16.28
C PRO A 111 8.28 -15.83 15.96
N MET A 112 8.01 -14.92 16.90
CA MET A 112 7.16 -13.75 16.66
C MET A 112 7.73 -12.90 15.53
N ILE A 113 9.01 -12.52 15.57
CA ILE A 113 9.67 -11.74 14.51
C ILE A 113 9.62 -12.48 13.18
N VAL A 114 9.88 -13.78 13.15
CA VAL A 114 9.80 -14.60 11.93
C VAL A 114 8.40 -14.60 11.36
N GLY A 115 7.37 -14.84 12.19
CA GLY A 115 5.98 -14.78 11.78
C GLY A 115 5.60 -13.41 11.20
N ARG A 116 6.04 -12.32 11.85
CA ARG A 116 5.82 -10.95 11.39
C ARG A 116 6.54 -10.62 10.07
N ALA A 117 7.76 -11.13 9.89
CA ALA A 117 8.47 -11.00 8.62
C ALA A 117 7.75 -11.75 7.48
N LEU A 118 7.29 -12.98 7.73
CA LEU A 118 6.49 -13.75 6.77
C LEU A 118 5.18 -13.02 6.40
N GLN A 119 4.49 -12.43 7.38
CA GLN A 119 3.32 -11.59 7.12
C GLN A 119 3.68 -10.38 6.22
N GLY A 120 4.84 -9.74 6.43
CA GLY A 120 5.35 -8.65 5.60
C GLY A 120 5.50 -9.03 4.12
N LEU A 121 5.87 -10.29 3.82
CA LEU A 121 5.98 -10.80 2.44
C LEU A 121 4.65 -10.77 1.67
N SER A 122 3.52 -10.63 2.35
CA SER A 122 2.20 -10.50 1.70
C SER A 122 1.91 -9.14 1.08
N SER A 123 2.77 -8.14 1.28
CA SER A 123 2.52 -6.75 0.81
C SER A 123 2.42 -6.62 -0.72
N GLY A 124 2.85 -7.64 -1.48
CA GLY A 124 2.65 -7.71 -2.93
C GLY A 124 1.20 -7.89 -3.39
N VAL A 125 0.26 -8.18 -2.50
CA VAL A 125 -1.15 -8.46 -2.83
C VAL A 125 -1.83 -7.30 -3.58
N ILE A 126 -1.62 -6.07 -3.15
CA ILE A 126 -2.23 -4.89 -3.78
C ILE A 126 -1.71 -4.64 -5.21
N PRO A 127 -0.40 -4.50 -5.47
CA PRO A 127 0.09 -4.27 -6.82
C PRO A 127 -0.19 -5.45 -7.76
N LEU A 128 -0.14 -6.69 -7.27
CA LEU A 128 -0.54 -7.87 -8.03
C LEU A 128 -2.03 -7.85 -8.37
N GLY A 129 -2.88 -7.49 -7.39
CA GLY A 129 -4.32 -7.34 -7.61
C GLY A 129 -4.63 -6.30 -8.70
N ILE A 130 -4.00 -5.13 -8.64
CA ILE A 130 -4.14 -4.07 -9.66
C ILE A 130 -3.68 -4.58 -11.04
N SER A 131 -2.58 -5.34 -11.07
CA SER A 131 -2.05 -5.91 -12.31
C SER A 131 -2.99 -6.97 -12.91
N ILE A 132 -3.62 -7.81 -12.07
CA ILE A 132 -4.65 -8.77 -12.50
C ILE A 132 -5.87 -8.02 -13.07
N LEU A 133 -6.33 -6.95 -12.42
CA LEU A 133 -7.46 -6.16 -12.92
C LEU A 133 -7.20 -5.58 -14.30
N ARG A 134 -5.98 -5.12 -14.56
CA ARG A 134 -5.60 -4.57 -15.86
C ARG A 134 -5.73 -5.62 -16.97
N ASP A 135 -5.44 -6.89 -16.66
CA ASP A 135 -5.48 -7.97 -17.64
C ASP A 135 -6.90 -8.54 -17.85
N GLU A 136 -7.76 -8.45 -16.82
CA GLU A 136 -9.06 -9.13 -16.78
C GLU A 136 -10.26 -8.22 -17.00
N LEU A 137 -10.09 -6.89 -16.86
CA LEU A 137 -11.21 -5.96 -16.94
C LEU A 137 -11.15 -5.07 -18.17
N PRO A 138 -12.33 -4.76 -18.75
CA PRO A 138 -12.44 -3.72 -19.77
C PRO A 138 -11.99 -2.35 -19.23
N ALA A 139 -11.45 -1.51 -20.13
CA ALA A 139 -10.90 -0.21 -19.78
C ALA A 139 -11.89 0.70 -19.01
N GLU A 140 -13.19 0.58 -19.31
CA GLU A 140 -14.26 1.36 -18.67
C GLU A 140 -14.42 1.03 -17.18
N LYS A 141 -14.14 -0.20 -16.76
CA LYS A 141 -14.28 -0.67 -15.38
C LYS A 141 -12.96 -0.63 -14.59
N LEU A 142 -11.84 -0.57 -15.29
CA LEU A 142 -10.50 -0.66 -14.68
C LEU A 142 -10.26 0.44 -13.65
N GLY A 143 -10.64 1.69 -13.95
CA GLY A 143 -10.41 2.83 -13.07
C GLY A 143 -11.13 2.68 -11.72
N SER A 144 -12.41 2.29 -11.73
CA SER A 144 -13.20 2.10 -10.49
C SER A 144 -12.71 0.89 -9.68
N ALA A 145 -12.38 -0.21 -10.36
CA ALA A 145 -11.86 -1.41 -9.72
C ALA A 145 -10.49 -1.16 -9.07
N THR A 146 -9.59 -0.47 -9.75
CA THR A 146 -8.27 -0.09 -9.22
C THR A 146 -8.41 0.84 -8.01
N ALA A 147 -9.32 1.83 -8.07
CA ALA A 147 -9.61 2.71 -6.96
C ALA A 147 -10.17 1.93 -5.74
N MET A 148 -11.03 0.94 -5.98
CA MET A 148 -11.61 0.09 -4.92
C MET A 148 -10.54 -0.78 -4.24
N ILE A 149 -9.65 -1.44 -5.01
CA ILE A 149 -8.53 -2.21 -4.42
C ILE A 149 -7.59 -1.28 -3.65
N SER A 150 -7.27 -0.12 -4.18
CA SER A 150 -6.42 0.84 -3.47
C SER A 150 -7.08 1.34 -2.18
N ALA A 151 -8.41 1.58 -2.20
CA ALA A 151 -9.18 2.00 -1.03
C ALA A 151 -9.32 0.89 0.03
N SER A 152 -9.20 -0.38 -0.34
CA SER A 152 -9.22 -1.51 0.60
C SER A 152 -8.12 -1.43 1.66
N LEU A 153 -6.97 -0.81 1.33
CA LEU A 153 -5.91 -0.51 2.30
C LEU A 153 -6.41 0.40 3.43
N GLY A 154 -7.16 1.44 3.09
CA GLY A 154 -7.72 2.37 4.07
C GLY A 154 -8.75 1.71 4.97
N VAL A 155 -9.63 0.88 4.39
CA VAL A 155 -10.64 0.13 5.16
C VAL A 155 -9.98 -0.85 6.13
N GLY A 156 -9.01 -1.64 5.64
CA GLY A 156 -8.30 -2.60 6.49
C GLY A 156 -7.53 -1.89 7.63
N GLY A 157 -6.85 -0.78 7.31
CA GLY A 157 -6.15 0.02 8.32
C GLY A 157 -7.08 0.66 9.35
N ALA A 158 -8.22 1.19 8.90
CA ALA A 158 -9.19 1.86 9.76
C ALA A 158 -9.97 0.88 10.67
N LEU A 159 -10.33 -0.31 10.15
CA LEU A 159 -11.02 -1.35 10.91
C LEU A 159 -10.08 -2.16 11.81
N GLY A 160 -8.78 -2.18 11.49
CA GLY A 160 -7.81 -2.99 12.20
C GLY A 160 -7.63 -2.60 13.67
N LEU A 161 -7.55 -1.30 13.98
CA LEU A 161 -7.42 -0.82 15.36
C LEU A 161 -8.62 -1.19 16.24
N PRO A 162 -9.88 -0.87 15.88
CA PRO A 162 -11.03 -1.27 16.70
C PRO A 162 -11.22 -2.78 16.79
N ALA A 163 -10.98 -3.52 15.70
CA ALA A 163 -11.04 -4.98 15.72
C ALA A 163 -9.97 -5.57 16.66
N ALA A 164 -8.75 -5.03 16.61
CA ALA A 164 -7.67 -5.47 17.48
C ALA A 164 -7.93 -5.16 18.95
N ALA A 165 -8.47 -3.97 19.26
CA ALA A 165 -8.86 -3.60 20.61
C ALA A 165 -9.93 -4.55 21.17
N LEU A 166 -10.99 -4.81 20.39
CA LEU A 166 -12.05 -5.76 20.78
C LEU A 166 -11.53 -7.17 21.04
N ILE A 167 -10.60 -7.65 20.20
CA ILE A 167 -10.02 -8.99 20.37
C ILE A 167 -9.11 -9.01 21.60
N ALA A 168 -8.24 -8.01 21.77
CA ALA A 168 -7.30 -7.96 22.89
C ALA A 168 -7.98 -7.76 24.25
N ASP A 169 -9.12 -7.05 24.30
CA ASP A 169 -9.89 -6.85 25.53
C ASP A 169 -10.68 -8.08 25.97
N ASN A 170 -11.04 -8.99 25.04
CA ASN A 170 -11.94 -10.11 25.33
C ASN A 170 -11.29 -11.50 25.22
N PHE A 171 -10.12 -11.60 24.57
CA PHE A 171 -9.43 -12.86 24.30
C PHE A 171 -7.94 -12.73 24.58
N ASP A 172 -7.25 -13.87 24.63
CA ASP A 172 -5.80 -13.90 24.65
C ASP A 172 -5.21 -13.24 23.39
N TRP A 173 -4.07 -12.57 23.55
CA TRP A 173 -3.43 -11.79 22.46
C TRP A 173 -3.07 -12.62 21.23
N HIS A 174 -2.87 -13.94 21.34
CA HIS A 174 -2.66 -14.83 20.20
C HIS A 174 -3.88 -14.89 19.28
N ALA A 175 -5.09 -14.59 19.80
CA ALA A 175 -6.32 -14.56 18.99
C ALA A 175 -6.25 -13.53 17.86
N LEU A 176 -5.44 -12.47 17.98
CA LEU A 176 -5.18 -11.51 16.90
C LEU A 176 -4.57 -12.19 15.68
N PHE A 177 -3.60 -13.07 15.92
CA PHE A 177 -2.90 -13.80 14.86
C PHE A 177 -3.73 -14.94 14.29
N TRP A 178 -4.50 -15.64 15.14
CA TRP A 178 -5.45 -16.67 14.70
C TRP A 178 -6.57 -16.05 13.86
N THR A 179 -7.08 -14.90 14.21
CA THR A 179 -8.05 -14.14 13.39
C THR A 179 -7.45 -13.78 12.03
N SER A 180 -6.21 -13.29 12.03
CA SER A 180 -5.46 -13.00 10.80
C SER A 180 -5.29 -14.25 9.92
N ALA A 181 -4.94 -15.40 10.53
CA ALA A 181 -4.79 -16.66 9.82
C ALA A 181 -6.12 -17.11 9.19
N ALA A 182 -7.21 -17.08 9.95
CA ALA A 182 -8.54 -17.47 9.49
C ALA A 182 -9.01 -16.60 8.31
N LEU A 183 -8.92 -15.27 8.43
CA LEU A 183 -9.26 -14.36 7.35
C LEU A 183 -8.36 -14.54 6.13
N GLY A 184 -7.06 -14.79 6.37
CA GLY A 184 -6.08 -15.09 5.33
C GLY A 184 -6.41 -16.35 4.56
N VAL A 185 -6.80 -17.44 5.25
CA VAL A 185 -7.24 -18.71 4.63
C VAL A 185 -8.49 -18.48 3.77
N VAL A 186 -9.50 -17.77 4.28
CA VAL A 186 -10.71 -17.46 3.52
C VAL A 186 -10.36 -16.68 2.25
N ALA A 187 -9.56 -15.61 2.36
CA ALA A 187 -9.16 -14.82 1.20
C ALA A 187 -8.33 -15.65 0.21
N LEU A 188 -7.39 -16.48 0.68
CA LEU A 188 -6.58 -17.38 -0.15
C LEU A 188 -7.46 -18.37 -0.94
N LEU A 189 -8.45 -19.00 -0.30
CA LEU A 189 -9.37 -19.92 -0.96
C LEU A 189 -10.24 -19.21 -1.99
N LEU A 190 -10.74 -18.01 -1.68
CA LEU A 190 -11.51 -17.19 -2.63
C LEU A 190 -10.67 -16.81 -3.85
N VAL A 191 -9.42 -16.40 -3.64
CA VAL A 191 -8.48 -16.13 -4.75
C VAL A 191 -8.23 -17.39 -5.58
N ALA A 192 -8.00 -18.53 -4.92
CA ALA A 192 -7.74 -19.78 -5.61
C ALA A 192 -8.90 -20.27 -6.48
N VAL A 193 -10.14 -19.98 -6.09
CA VAL A 193 -11.35 -20.44 -6.81
C VAL A 193 -11.85 -19.41 -7.83
N LEU A 194 -11.79 -18.12 -7.51
CA LEU A 194 -12.52 -17.09 -8.24
C LEU A 194 -11.63 -16.17 -9.11
N VAL A 195 -10.32 -16.08 -8.81
CA VAL A 195 -9.42 -15.22 -9.59
C VAL A 195 -8.76 -16.05 -10.71
N PRO A 196 -8.93 -15.67 -11.98
CA PRO A 196 -8.29 -16.36 -13.10
C PRO A 196 -6.78 -16.09 -13.14
N GLU A 197 -6.01 -16.95 -13.80
CA GLU A 197 -4.60 -16.70 -14.08
C GLU A 197 -4.46 -15.83 -15.34
N SER A 198 -3.72 -14.73 -15.21
CA SER A 198 -3.42 -13.85 -16.34
C SER A 198 -2.57 -14.57 -17.41
N LYS A 199 -2.89 -14.33 -18.67
CA LYS A 199 -2.12 -14.81 -19.83
C LYS A 199 -0.94 -13.90 -20.17
N VAL A 200 -0.93 -12.68 -19.66
CA VAL A 200 0.11 -11.68 -19.92
C VAL A 200 1.31 -11.95 -19.02
N ARG A 201 2.45 -12.28 -19.62
CA ARG A 201 3.71 -12.56 -18.91
C ARG A 201 4.89 -11.97 -19.68
N THR A 202 5.92 -11.51 -18.93
CA THR A 202 7.17 -11.03 -19.55
C THR A 202 8.12 -12.18 -19.89
N GLY A 203 8.04 -13.31 -19.18
CA GLY A 203 9.05 -14.38 -19.27
C GLY A 203 10.42 -13.93 -18.76
N GLY A 204 11.47 -14.64 -19.21
CA GLY A 204 12.86 -14.29 -18.91
C GLY A 204 13.42 -14.93 -17.65
N ARG A 205 14.58 -14.40 -17.15
CA ARG A 205 15.25 -14.86 -15.93
C ARG A 205 15.11 -13.83 -14.83
N PHE A 206 14.89 -14.31 -13.61
CA PHE A 206 14.81 -13.44 -12.44
C PHE A 206 16.21 -12.93 -12.05
N ASP A 207 16.33 -11.63 -11.90
CA ASP A 207 17.56 -10.96 -11.47
C ASP A 207 17.75 -11.08 -9.95
N LEU A 208 18.40 -12.17 -9.52
CA LEU A 208 18.69 -12.42 -8.11
C LEU A 208 19.69 -11.41 -7.54
N ALA A 209 20.68 -10.97 -8.34
CA ALA A 209 21.68 -10.01 -7.91
C ALA A 209 21.06 -8.62 -7.72
N GLY A 210 20.23 -8.18 -8.66
CA GLY A 210 19.46 -6.94 -8.52
C GLY A 210 18.50 -6.98 -7.34
N ALA A 211 17.81 -8.11 -7.11
CA ALA A 211 16.95 -8.28 -5.93
C ALA A 211 17.72 -8.21 -4.62
N ALA A 212 18.89 -8.84 -4.52
CA ALA A 212 19.73 -8.81 -3.33
C ALA A 212 20.31 -7.40 -3.08
N GLY A 213 20.78 -6.71 -4.12
CA GLY A 213 21.29 -5.33 -4.02
C GLY A 213 20.21 -4.35 -3.56
N MET A 214 19.04 -4.40 -4.17
CA MET A 214 17.89 -3.58 -3.76
C MET A 214 17.46 -3.90 -2.33
N ALA A 215 17.33 -5.18 -1.98
CA ALA A 215 16.97 -5.62 -0.63
C ALA A 215 17.94 -5.09 0.42
N THR A 216 19.24 -5.24 0.19
CA THR A 216 20.28 -4.75 1.11
C THR A 216 20.21 -3.23 1.27
N GLY A 217 20.11 -2.49 0.19
CA GLY A 217 19.99 -1.03 0.23
C GLY A 217 18.72 -0.55 0.94
N LEU A 218 17.57 -1.18 0.67
CA LEU A 218 16.31 -0.86 1.33
C LEU A 218 16.32 -1.21 2.82
N VAL A 219 16.87 -2.37 3.19
CA VAL A 219 16.99 -2.79 4.59
C VAL A 219 17.88 -1.80 5.34
N CYS A 220 19.04 -1.44 4.80
CA CYS A 220 19.93 -0.44 5.42
C CYS A 220 19.20 0.92 5.58
N LEU A 221 18.52 1.39 4.55
CA LEU A 221 17.79 2.67 4.58
C LEU A 221 16.68 2.66 5.62
N LEU A 222 15.79 1.69 5.53
CA LEU A 222 14.60 1.64 6.38
C LEU A 222 14.96 1.29 7.84
N LEU A 223 16.01 0.50 8.05
CA LEU A 223 16.51 0.20 9.39
C LEU A 223 17.12 1.45 10.05
N ALA A 224 17.92 2.21 9.31
CA ALA A 224 18.46 3.49 9.78
C ALA A 224 17.33 4.48 10.15
N ILE A 225 16.28 4.55 9.33
CA ILE A 225 15.12 5.39 9.57
C ILE A 225 14.31 4.90 10.78
N SER A 226 14.01 3.59 10.86
CA SER A 226 13.13 3.04 11.90
C SER A 226 13.80 2.98 13.27
N LYS A 227 15.12 2.77 13.33
CA LYS A 227 15.89 2.61 14.56
C LYS A 227 16.79 3.81 14.88
N GLY A 228 16.82 4.81 14.03
CA GLY A 228 17.66 6.00 14.22
C GLY A 228 17.37 6.76 15.51
N ALA A 229 16.11 6.80 15.94
CA ALA A 229 15.72 7.39 17.21
C ALA A 229 16.24 6.58 18.42
N ASP A 230 16.16 5.24 18.36
CA ASP A 230 16.59 4.34 19.44
C ASP A 230 18.13 4.30 19.57
N TRP A 231 18.84 4.25 18.44
CA TRP A 231 20.29 4.15 18.40
C TRP A 231 21.00 5.49 18.41
N GLY A 232 20.27 6.58 18.23
CA GLY A 232 20.77 7.93 18.05
C GLY A 232 21.07 8.26 16.59
N TRP A 233 20.51 9.37 16.10
CA TRP A 233 20.66 9.83 14.71
C TRP A 233 22.13 10.12 14.32
N GLY A 234 22.96 10.55 15.28
CA GLY A 234 24.38 10.81 15.09
C GLY A 234 25.29 9.62 15.39
N SER A 235 24.74 8.46 15.74
CA SER A 235 25.56 7.28 16.05
C SER A 235 26.26 6.71 14.81
N GLY A 236 27.44 6.09 15.01
CA GLY A 236 28.17 5.44 13.93
C GLY A 236 27.36 4.36 13.23
N THR A 237 26.47 3.65 13.96
CA THR A 237 25.59 2.62 13.41
C THR A 237 24.56 3.24 12.46
N THR A 238 23.87 4.28 12.89
CA THR A 238 22.82 4.92 12.06
C THR A 238 23.43 5.60 10.82
N LEU A 239 24.52 6.35 11.01
CA LEU A 239 25.22 7.00 9.90
C LEU A 239 25.85 5.98 8.95
N GLY A 240 26.43 4.88 9.49
CA GLY A 240 26.95 3.78 8.70
C GLY A 240 25.90 3.07 7.86
N LEU A 241 24.68 2.86 8.41
CA LEU A 241 23.56 2.30 7.66
C LEU A 241 23.06 3.24 6.57
N PHE A 242 22.99 4.56 6.81
CA PHE A 242 22.66 5.52 5.76
C PHE A 242 23.72 5.53 4.65
N ALA A 243 25.00 5.54 5.01
CA ALA A 243 26.07 5.46 4.02
C ALA A 243 26.03 4.15 3.23
N ALA A 244 25.83 3.02 3.90
CA ALA A 244 25.67 1.71 3.27
C ALA A 244 24.45 1.69 2.32
N ALA A 245 23.31 2.26 2.74
CA ALA A 245 22.12 2.39 1.91
C ALA A 245 22.40 3.19 0.63
N VAL A 246 23.01 4.36 0.76
CA VAL A 246 23.34 5.22 -0.39
C VAL A 246 24.30 4.50 -1.34
N VAL A 247 25.39 3.96 -0.83
CA VAL A 247 26.40 3.24 -1.65
C VAL A 247 25.77 2.05 -2.36
N THR A 248 25.01 1.23 -1.62
CA THR A 248 24.40 0.02 -2.17
C THR A 248 23.33 0.34 -3.20
N LEU A 249 22.47 1.33 -2.94
CA LEU A 249 21.41 1.72 -3.90
C LEU A 249 21.99 2.40 -5.15
N LEU A 250 23.07 3.17 -5.04
CA LEU A 250 23.75 3.73 -6.22
C LEU A 250 24.45 2.63 -7.02
N ALA A 251 25.15 1.71 -6.36
CA ALA A 251 25.78 0.56 -7.03
C ALA A 251 24.73 -0.34 -7.70
N TRP A 252 23.63 -0.62 -7.00
CA TRP A 252 22.49 -1.35 -7.53
C TRP A 252 21.86 -0.64 -8.73
N GLY A 253 21.62 0.66 -8.66
CA GLY A 253 21.07 1.43 -9.78
C GLY A 253 21.96 1.40 -11.02
N PHE A 254 23.27 1.52 -10.82
CA PHE A 254 24.25 1.39 -11.90
C PHE A 254 24.26 -0.02 -12.50
N PHE A 255 24.13 -1.06 -11.69
CA PHE A 255 24.02 -2.46 -12.11
C PHE A 255 22.74 -2.69 -12.91
N GLU A 256 21.58 -2.26 -12.41
CA GLU A 256 20.26 -2.40 -13.08
C GLU A 256 20.21 -1.73 -14.46
N LEU A 257 20.91 -0.61 -14.65
CA LEU A 257 20.99 0.05 -15.97
C LEU A 257 21.77 -0.76 -17.00
N ARG A 258 22.54 -1.76 -16.58
CA ARG A 258 23.38 -2.60 -17.45
C ARG A 258 22.84 -4.00 -17.70
N VAL A 259 21.88 -4.44 -16.89
CA VAL A 259 21.25 -5.75 -17.00
C VAL A 259 20.16 -5.71 -18.09
N ASP A 260 20.09 -6.73 -18.94
CA ASP A 260 19.08 -6.83 -20.01
C ASP A 260 17.67 -7.08 -19.46
N GLN A 261 17.56 -7.79 -18.33
CA GLN A 261 16.30 -8.12 -17.68
C GLN A 261 16.33 -7.70 -16.22
N PRO A 262 16.29 -6.38 -15.95
CA PRO A 262 16.42 -5.86 -14.60
C PRO A 262 15.21 -6.23 -13.73
N LEU A 263 15.41 -6.28 -12.40
CA LEU A 263 14.33 -6.42 -11.43
C LEU A 263 13.38 -5.23 -11.52
N VAL A 264 13.94 -4.03 -11.60
CA VAL A 264 13.23 -2.77 -11.77
C VAL A 264 13.81 -2.06 -12.98
N ASP A 265 13.02 -1.89 -14.04
CA ASP A 265 13.46 -1.11 -15.19
C ASP A 265 13.57 0.39 -14.82
N LEU A 266 14.80 0.81 -14.53
CA LEU A 266 15.08 2.20 -14.19
C LEU A 266 14.88 3.15 -15.36
N ARG A 267 14.96 2.69 -16.61
CA ARG A 267 14.68 3.50 -17.79
C ARG A 267 13.18 3.81 -17.88
N THR A 268 12.33 2.82 -17.66
CA THR A 268 10.87 2.99 -17.54
C THR A 268 10.52 3.82 -16.31
N THR A 269 11.21 3.62 -15.18
CA THR A 269 11.02 4.39 -13.94
C THR A 269 11.40 5.86 -14.11
N ALA A 270 12.44 6.16 -14.90
CA ALA A 270 12.88 7.53 -15.21
C ALA A 270 11.96 8.29 -16.17
N ARG A 271 10.96 7.63 -16.79
CA ARG A 271 9.97 8.36 -17.60
C ARG A 271 9.29 9.41 -16.74
N PRO A 272 9.16 10.66 -17.21
CA PRO A 272 8.66 11.77 -16.39
C PRO A 272 7.34 11.49 -15.67
N GLN A 273 6.39 10.83 -16.34
CA GLN A 273 5.11 10.48 -15.74
C GLN A 273 5.27 9.49 -14.58
N VAL A 274 6.11 8.45 -14.72
CA VAL A 274 6.35 7.44 -13.69
C VAL A 274 7.14 8.04 -12.53
N LEU A 275 8.24 8.73 -12.83
CA LEU A 275 9.12 9.34 -11.82
C LEU A 275 8.37 10.35 -10.95
N ILE A 276 7.66 11.30 -11.58
CA ILE A 276 6.93 12.35 -10.85
C ILE A 276 5.79 11.73 -10.04
N THR A 277 5.09 10.71 -10.56
CA THR A 277 4.06 9.98 -9.79
C THR A 277 4.67 9.28 -8.58
N ASN A 278 5.83 8.65 -8.72
CA ASN A 278 6.52 7.99 -7.62
C ASN A 278 7.01 8.99 -6.55
N LEU A 279 7.53 10.15 -6.95
CA LEU A 279 7.90 11.22 -6.01
C LEU A 279 6.66 11.78 -5.27
N ALA A 280 5.56 12.01 -5.98
CA ALA A 280 4.31 12.41 -5.36
C ALA A 280 3.81 11.35 -4.36
N SER A 281 4.02 10.06 -4.65
CA SER A 281 3.65 8.95 -3.78
C SER A 281 4.41 8.93 -2.45
N VAL A 282 5.68 9.36 -2.44
CA VAL A 282 6.45 9.54 -1.18
C VAL A 282 5.78 10.61 -0.30
N ALA A 283 5.45 11.76 -0.88
CA ALA A 283 4.82 12.87 -0.16
C ALA A 283 3.43 12.50 0.40
N ILE A 284 2.61 11.81 -0.40
CA ILE A 284 1.28 11.34 0.04
C ILE A 284 1.40 10.24 1.10
N GLY A 285 2.37 9.33 0.97
CA GLY A 285 2.66 8.32 2.00
C GLY A 285 3.04 8.95 3.35
N PHE A 286 3.84 10.00 3.33
CA PHE A 286 4.16 10.79 4.53
C PHE A 286 2.88 11.35 5.17
N GLY A 287 2.03 12.02 4.38
CA GLY A 287 0.77 12.56 4.87
C GLY A 287 -0.11 11.48 5.51
N MET A 288 -0.31 10.34 4.86
CA MET A 288 -1.14 9.27 5.40
C MET A 288 -0.69 8.79 6.79
N PHE A 289 0.61 8.61 6.99
CA PHE A 289 1.13 8.07 8.25
C PHE A 289 0.96 9.05 9.41
N SER A 290 1.11 10.36 9.17
CA SER A 290 0.95 11.39 10.19
C SER A 290 -0.42 11.30 10.88
N MET A 291 -1.49 11.04 10.15
CA MET A 291 -2.83 10.82 10.70
C MET A 291 -2.89 9.58 11.59
N SER A 292 -2.36 8.46 11.09
CA SER A 292 -2.42 7.17 11.78
C SER A 292 -1.62 7.15 13.09
N LEU A 293 -0.59 7.99 13.20
CA LEU A 293 0.22 8.10 14.40
C LEU A 293 -0.35 9.08 15.42
N VAL A 294 -0.72 10.30 14.97
CA VAL A 294 -1.08 11.43 15.86
C VAL A 294 -2.46 11.25 16.45
N ILE A 295 -3.47 10.94 15.63
CA ILE A 295 -4.86 10.92 16.08
C ILE A 295 -5.08 9.92 17.22
N PRO A 296 -4.66 8.63 17.11
CA PRO A 296 -4.86 7.68 18.20
C PRO A 296 -4.12 8.06 19.47
N GLN A 297 -2.91 8.62 19.38
CA GLN A 297 -2.16 9.04 20.56
C GLN A 297 -2.85 10.19 21.28
N LEU A 298 -3.26 11.21 20.55
CA LEU A 298 -3.89 12.39 21.15
C LEU A 298 -5.25 12.08 21.76
N LEU A 299 -6.05 11.20 21.13
CA LEU A 299 -7.32 10.73 21.68
C LEU A 299 -7.16 9.98 23.00
N GLN A 300 -6.06 9.22 23.18
CA GLN A 300 -5.80 8.42 24.37
C GLN A 300 -5.10 9.17 25.49
N LEU A 301 -4.51 10.35 25.22
CA LEU A 301 -3.90 11.15 26.30
C LEU A 301 -4.94 11.55 27.34
N PRO A 302 -4.58 11.55 28.65
CA PRO A 302 -5.47 11.94 29.71
C PRO A 302 -6.02 13.37 29.56
N GLU A 303 -7.30 13.58 29.82
CA GLU A 303 -7.93 14.93 29.80
C GLU A 303 -7.22 15.95 30.67
N ARG A 304 -6.58 15.50 31.77
CA ARG A 304 -5.79 16.35 32.69
C ARG A 304 -4.61 17.05 31.99
N THR A 305 -4.20 16.64 30.80
CA THR A 305 -3.18 17.35 30.01
C THR A 305 -3.69 18.66 29.43
N GLY A 306 -5.02 18.86 29.36
CA GLY A 306 -5.67 20.05 28.82
C GLY A 306 -5.91 19.98 27.30
N TYR A 307 -5.32 18.99 26.60
CA TYR A 307 -5.47 18.75 25.15
C TYR A 307 -5.76 17.28 24.81
N GLY A 308 -5.50 16.35 25.72
CA GLY A 308 -5.88 14.93 25.57
C GLY A 308 -7.38 14.74 25.79
N LEU A 309 -7.95 13.71 25.16
CA LEU A 309 -9.40 13.46 25.19
C LEU A 309 -9.78 12.21 26.01
N GLY A 310 -8.84 11.54 26.67
CA GLY A 310 -9.08 10.45 27.61
C GLY A 310 -9.79 9.22 27.01
N GLN A 311 -9.76 9.06 25.69
CA GLN A 311 -10.48 8.00 25.00
C GLN A 311 -9.80 6.65 25.16
N SER A 312 -10.60 5.57 25.19
CA SER A 312 -10.08 4.22 25.12
C SER A 312 -9.48 3.93 23.73
N LEU A 313 -8.62 2.90 23.64
CA LEU A 313 -8.06 2.45 22.38
C LEU A 313 -9.15 2.08 21.37
N LEU A 314 -10.23 1.41 21.81
CA LEU A 314 -11.39 1.09 21.01
C LEU A 314 -12.07 2.34 20.46
N ALA A 315 -12.31 3.34 21.32
CA ALA A 315 -12.92 4.60 20.90
C ALA A 315 -12.02 5.34 19.88
N ALA A 316 -10.71 5.40 20.12
CA ALA A 316 -9.75 5.97 19.18
C ALA A 316 -9.77 5.25 17.81
N GLY A 317 -9.87 3.93 17.81
CA GLY A 317 -10.05 3.15 16.58
C GLY A 317 -11.38 3.46 15.86
N LEU A 318 -12.47 3.57 16.61
CA LEU A 318 -13.79 3.91 16.06
C LEU A 318 -13.85 5.32 15.46
N VAL A 319 -13.11 6.27 16.02
CA VAL A 319 -12.96 7.64 15.47
C VAL A 319 -12.29 7.60 14.09
N MET A 320 -11.38 6.67 13.87
CA MET A 320 -10.68 6.54 12.57
C MET A 320 -11.42 5.65 11.56
N ALA A 321 -12.29 4.74 12.01
CA ALA A 321 -12.99 3.80 11.15
C ALA A 321 -13.81 4.46 10.01
N PRO A 322 -14.54 5.57 10.22
CA PRO A 322 -15.26 6.26 9.16
C PRO A 322 -14.36 6.72 8.01
N SER A 323 -13.10 7.07 8.25
CA SER A 323 -12.18 7.53 7.20
C SER A 323 -11.95 6.47 6.12
N GLY A 324 -11.79 5.20 6.50
CA GLY A 324 -11.64 4.08 5.59
C GLY A 324 -12.91 3.82 4.77
N LEU A 325 -14.09 3.95 5.41
CA LEU A 325 -15.38 3.82 4.73
C LEU A 325 -15.61 4.95 3.72
N VAL A 326 -15.28 6.19 4.09
CA VAL A 326 -15.33 7.35 3.18
C VAL A 326 -14.37 7.16 2.00
N MET A 327 -13.15 6.69 2.27
CA MET A 327 -12.17 6.37 1.23
C MET A 327 -12.74 5.37 0.20
N MET A 328 -13.39 4.31 0.66
CA MET A 328 -14.01 3.30 -0.21
C MET A 328 -15.24 3.84 -0.94
N ALA A 329 -16.12 4.57 -0.24
CA ALA A 329 -17.33 5.15 -0.84
C ALA A 329 -17.01 6.15 -1.94
N LEU A 330 -15.90 6.86 -1.85
CA LEU A 330 -15.45 7.85 -2.83
C LEU A 330 -14.60 7.25 -3.97
N ALA A 331 -14.22 5.97 -3.92
CA ALA A 331 -13.47 5.33 -4.99
C ALA A 331 -14.15 5.43 -6.38
N PRO A 332 -15.49 5.22 -6.53
CA PRO A 332 -16.18 5.44 -7.80
C PRO A 332 -16.13 6.90 -8.26
N VAL A 333 -16.24 7.85 -7.34
CA VAL A 333 -16.18 9.30 -7.65
C VAL A 333 -14.78 9.67 -8.14
N SER A 334 -13.74 9.17 -7.49
CA SER A 334 -12.35 9.32 -7.93
C SER A 334 -12.15 8.80 -9.36
N ALA A 335 -12.72 7.63 -9.66
CA ALA A 335 -12.66 7.05 -11.00
C ALA A 335 -13.40 7.91 -12.04
N LEU A 336 -14.59 8.45 -11.70
CA LEU A 336 -15.33 9.37 -12.57
C LEU A 336 -14.53 10.65 -12.87
N VAL A 337 -13.94 11.27 -11.87
CA VAL A 337 -13.07 12.44 -12.05
C VAL A 337 -11.85 12.12 -12.90
N SER A 338 -11.23 10.94 -12.67
CA SER A 338 -10.10 10.47 -13.48
C SER A 338 -10.45 10.26 -14.94
N ARG A 339 -11.66 9.77 -15.22
CA ARG A 339 -12.17 9.61 -16.61
C ARG A 339 -12.47 10.97 -17.26
N ALA A 340 -13.08 11.89 -16.53
CA ALA A 340 -13.53 13.18 -17.06
C ALA A 340 -12.37 14.19 -17.23
N LYS A 341 -11.45 14.27 -16.26
CA LYS A 341 -10.40 15.29 -16.19
C LYS A 341 -8.97 14.73 -16.18
N GLY A 342 -8.84 13.41 -16.21
CA GLY A 342 -7.57 12.69 -16.16
C GLY A 342 -7.06 12.42 -14.74
N PRO A 343 -6.26 11.35 -14.56
CA PRO A 343 -5.79 10.91 -13.26
C PRO A 343 -4.82 11.92 -12.59
N LYS A 344 -4.12 12.75 -13.35
CA LYS A 344 -3.32 13.86 -12.82
C LYS A 344 -4.18 14.82 -12.00
N VAL A 345 -5.31 15.26 -12.53
CA VAL A 345 -6.21 16.21 -11.85
C VAL A 345 -6.80 15.56 -10.60
N THR A 346 -7.15 14.29 -10.68
CA THR A 346 -7.64 13.51 -9.54
C THR A 346 -6.62 13.44 -8.41
N LEU A 347 -5.35 13.18 -8.73
CA LEU A 347 -4.24 13.18 -7.77
C LEU A 347 -4.09 14.55 -7.09
N MET A 348 -4.12 15.63 -7.87
CA MET A 348 -4.02 16.99 -7.36
C MET A 348 -5.20 17.35 -6.44
N ILE A 349 -6.43 17.03 -6.82
CA ILE A 349 -7.63 17.24 -5.99
C ILE A 349 -7.49 16.47 -4.68
N GLY A 350 -7.10 15.19 -4.75
CA GLY A 350 -6.90 14.37 -3.56
C GLY A 350 -5.85 14.95 -2.61
N ALA A 351 -4.72 15.41 -3.13
CA ALA A 351 -3.65 16.03 -2.34
C ALA A 351 -4.14 17.32 -1.63
N LEU A 352 -4.93 18.16 -2.31
CA LEU A 352 -5.52 19.37 -1.70
C LEU A 352 -6.54 19.01 -0.60
N ILE A 353 -7.37 17.98 -0.81
CA ILE A 353 -8.33 17.52 0.20
C ILE A 353 -7.56 17.01 1.44
N VAL A 354 -6.47 16.25 1.26
CA VAL A 354 -5.61 15.80 2.38
C VAL A 354 -5.05 17.00 3.12
N ALA A 355 -4.49 17.99 2.42
CA ALA A 355 -3.94 19.19 3.02
C ALA A 355 -5.01 19.98 3.80
N ALA A 356 -6.21 20.12 3.24
CA ALA A 356 -7.34 20.78 3.90
C ALA A 356 -7.79 20.02 5.17
N GLY A 357 -7.84 18.68 5.13
CA GLY A 357 -8.17 17.85 6.29
C GLY A 357 -7.16 18.01 7.43
N TYR A 358 -5.86 18.07 7.11
CA TYR A 358 -4.82 18.37 8.11
C TYR A 358 -4.92 19.79 8.63
N GLY A 359 -5.16 20.78 7.77
CA GLY A 359 -5.39 22.17 8.17
C GLY A 359 -6.57 22.29 9.14
N LEU A 360 -7.67 21.58 8.82
CA LEU A 360 -8.83 21.51 9.71
C LEU A 360 -8.45 20.92 11.08
N ASN A 361 -7.67 19.83 11.09
CA ASN A 361 -7.27 19.17 12.33
C ASN A 361 -6.30 20.02 13.17
N VAL A 362 -5.42 20.82 12.54
CA VAL A 362 -4.56 21.77 13.26
C VAL A 362 -5.38 22.88 13.95
N LEU A 363 -6.47 23.30 13.32
CA LEU A 363 -7.35 24.36 13.84
C LEU A 363 -8.36 23.84 14.87
N LEU A 364 -8.82 22.61 14.72
CA LEU A 364 -9.90 21.99 15.52
C LEU A 364 -9.36 20.70 16.15
N MET A 365 -8.93 20.79 17.43
CA MET A 365 -8.34 19.67 18.18
C MET A 365 -9.01 19.39 19.53
N SER A 366 -10.08 20.11 19.90
CA SER A 366 -10.63 20.11 21.26
C SER A 366 -11.70 19.05 21.53
N GLU A 367 -12.32 18.48 20.48
CA GLU A 367 -13.46 17.58 20.60
C GLU A 367 -13.28 16.33 19.74
N VAL A 368 -13.81 15.19 20.18
CA VAL A 368 -13.70 13.91 19.46
C VAL A 368 -14.24 13.98 18.03
N TRP A 369 -15.37 14.68 17.83
CA TRP A 369 -15.96 14.81 16.49
C TRP A 369 -15.12 15.63 15.51
N HIS A 370 -14.22 16.52 16.00
CA HIS A 370 -13.23 17.21 15.15
C HIS A 370 -12.32 16.21 14.44
N PHE A 371 -11.86 15.20 15.19
CA PHE A 371 -10.99 14.15 14.65
C PHE A 371 -11.74 13.20 13.70
N VAL A 372 -13.03 12.91 13.97
CA VAL A 372 -13.88 12.16 13.04
C VAL A 372 -13.98 12.92 11.72
N LEU A 373 -14.34 14.22 11.78
CA LEU A 373 -14.47 15.04 10.59
C LEU A 373 -13.15 15.14 9.81
N ALA A 374 -12.06 15.49 10.49
CA ALA A 374 -10.75 15.61 9.87
C ALA A 374 -10.29 14.30 9.25
N SER A 375 -10.46 13.16 9.95
CA SER A 375 -10.10 11.85 9.43
C SER A 375 -10.92 11.46 8.19
N CYS A 376 -12.21 11.78 8.16
CA CYS A 376 -13.08 11.58 6.99
C CYS A 376 -12.60 12.42 5.78
N VAL A 377 -12.26 13.70 6.01
CA VAL A 377 -11.74 14.58 4.94
C VAL A 377 -10.40 14.06 4.43
N ILE A 378 -9.47 13.69 5.31
CA ILE A 378 -8.18 13.11 4.93
C ILE A 378 -8.40 11.79 4.16
N GLY A 379 -9.29 10.91 4.68
CA GLY A 379 -9.65 9.64 4.03
C GLY A 379 -10.21 9.83 2.63
N ALA A 380 -11.07 10.84 2.44
CA ALA A 380 -11.58 11.23 1.12
C ALA A 380 -10.43 11.58 0.16
N GLY A 381 -9.50 12.45 0.58
CA GLY A 381 -8.35 12.83 -0.22
C GLY A 381 -7.42 11.66 -0.55
N ILE A 382 -7.17 10.77 0.42
CA ILE A 382 -6.38 9.55 0.21
C ILE A 382 -7.07 8.64 -0.81
N GLY A 383 -8.40 8.50 -0.78
CA GLY A 383 -9.16 7.73 -1.76
C GLY A 383 -8.95 8.24 -3.20
N PHE A 384 -8.93 9.55 -3.39
CA PHE A 384 -8.62 10.17 -4.68
C PHE A 384 -7.18 9.91 -5.12
N THR A 385 -6.19 10.11 -4.23
CA THR A 385 -4.77 9.94 -4.58
C THR A 385 -4.44 8.48 -4.87
N TYR A 386 -4.94 7.54 -4.07
CA TYR A 386 -4.68 6.11 -4.23
C TYR A 386 -5.35 5.49 -5.45
N GLY A 387 -6.47 6.04 -5.90
CA GLY A 387 -7.08 5.64 -7.16
C GLY A 387 -6.33 6.18 -8.38
N ALA A 388 -5.80 7.41 -8.29
CA ALA A 388 -5.12 8.09 -9.39
C ALA A 388 -3.70 7.59 -9.66
N MET A 389 -2.91 7.26 -8.61
CA MET A 389 -1.51 6.85 -8.75
C MET A 389 -1.33 5.60 -9.63
N PRO A 390 -2.03 4.47 -9.36
CA PRO A 390 -1.92 3.30 -10.23
C PRO A 390 -2.38 3.58 -11.67
N ALA A 391 -3.40 4.42 -11.86
CA ALA A 391 -3.87 4.80 -13.20
C ALA A 391 -2.79 5.58 -13.98
N LEU A 392 -2.05 6.49 -13.30
CA LEU A 392 -0.92 7.21 -13.89
C LEU A 392 0.22 6.26 -14.26
N ILE A 393 0.56 5.32 -13.38
CA ILE A 393 1.61 4.32 -13.63
C ILE A 393 1.21 3.42 -14.81
N MET A 394 0.02 2.80 -14.74
CA MET A 394 -0.47 1.91 -15.81
C MET A 394 -0.56 2.61 -17.17
N GLY A 395 -0.85 3.90 -17.16
CA GLY A 395 -0.88 4.71 -18.38
C GLY A 395 0.49 4.96 -19.02
N ALA A 396 1.61 4.68 -18.34
CA ALA A 396 2.96 4.97 -18.79
C ALA A 396 3.82 3.73 -19.04
N VAL A 397 3.33 2.52 -18.65
CA VAL A 397 4.07 1.27 -18.76
C VAL A 397 3.30 0.23 -19.59
N PRO A 398 3.99 -0.74 -20.24
CA PRO A 398 3.36 -1.87 -20.91
C PRO A 398 2.51 -2.71 -19.93
N ALA A 399 1.52 -3.45 -20.46
CA ALA A 399 0.68 -4.34 -19.65
C ALA A 399 1.51 -5.43 -18.95
N SER A 400 2.57 -5.91 -19.60
CA SER A 400 3.48 -6.93 -19.09
C SER A 400 4.34 -6.48 -17.90
N GLU A 401 4.48 -5.18 -17.65
CA GLU A 401 5.32 -4.61 -16.56
C GLU A 401 4.48 -3.95 -15.45
N THR A 402 3.17 -4.14 -15.48
CA THR A 402 2.24 -3.47 -14.56
C THR A 402 2.48 -3.84 -13.10
N GLY A 403 2.79 -5.11 -12.82
CA GLY A 403 3.06 -5.61 -11.47
C GLY A 403 4.31 -4.95 -10.88
N ALA A 404 5.42 -4.97 -11.61
CA ALA A 404 6.68 -4.35 -11.19
C ALA A 404 6.53 -2.84 -10.95
N ALA A 405 5.90 -2.11 -11.90
CA ALA A 405 5.75 -0.67 -11.82
C ALA A 405 4.82 -0.21 -10.66
N ASN A 406 3.69 -0.88 -10.45
CA ASN A 406 2.82 -0.57 -9.31
C ASN A 406 3.43 -0.99 -7.96
N SER A 407 4.23 -2.05 -7.96
CA SER A 407 4.97 -2.46 -6.76
C SER A 407 6.00 -1.41 -6.37
N LEU A 408 6.73 -0.86 -7.33
CA LEU A 408 7.66 0.26 -7.08
C LEU A 408 6.91 1.49 -6.54
N ASN A 409 5.75 1.83 -7.10
CA ASN A 409 4.93 2.93 -6.61
C ASN A 409 4.48 2.70 -5.15
N THR A 410 4.12 1.47 -4.80
CA THR A 410 3.78 1.08 -3.44
C THR A 410 4.99 1.19 -2.51
N LEU A 411 6.17 0.77 -2.96
CA LEU A 411 7.42 0.95 -2.21
C LEU A 411 7.72 2.44 -1.95
N MET A 412 7.55 3.33 -2.93
CA MET A 412 7.74 4.77 -2.74
C MET A 412 6.82 5.33 -1.66
N ARG A 413 5.54 4.91 -1.61
CA ARG A 413 4.64 5.27 -0.52
C ARG A 413 5.14 4.77 0.84
N SER A 414 5.64 3.53 0.90
CA SER A 414 6.18 2.94 2.13
C SER A 414 7.41 3.68 2.64
N ILE A 415 8.27 4.16 1.75
CA ILE A 415 9.39 5.06 2.11
C ILE A 415 8.83 6.35 2.73
N GLY A 416 7.82 6.95 2.11
CA GLY A 416 7.16 8.15 2.66
C GLY A 416 6.59 7.93 4.06
N THR A 417 5.90 6.80 4.30
CA THR A 417 5.38 6.45 5.63
C THR A 417 6.49 6.23 6.65
N SER A 418 7.60 5.61 6.26
CA SER A 418 8.74 5.38 7.15
C SER A 418 9.43 6.69 7.54
N VAL A 419 9.61 7.60 6.59
CA VAL A 419 10.16 8.95 6.86
C VAL A 419 9.22 9.73 7.80
N ALA A 420 7.90 9.67 7.57
CA ALA A 420 6.92 10.32 8.44
C ALA A 420 6.97 9.79 9.87
N SER A 421 7.10 8.47 10.04
CA SER A 421 7.25 7.82 11.35
C SER A 421 8.46 8.36 12.12
N ALA A 422 9.61 8.43 11.43
CA ALA A 422 10.85 8.91 12.01
C ALA A 422 10.77 10.41 12.39
N VAL A 423 10.27 11.24 11.49
CA VAL A 423 10.11 12.69 11.72
C VAL A 423 9.12 12.95 12.86
N ALA A 424 7.96 12.29 12.83
CA ALA A 424 6.97 12.42 13.88
C ALA A 424 7.50 11.95 15.24
N GLY A 425 8.24 10.83 15.28
CA GLY A 425 8.88 10.34 16.49
C GLY A 425 9.85 11.36 17.10
N VAL A 426 10.70 11.98 16.28
CA VAL A 426 11.63 13.03 16.73
C VAL A 426 10.88 14.26 17.23
N VAL A 427 9.89 14.75 16.49
CA VAL A 427 9.11 15.94 16.88
C VAL A 427 8.40 15.72 18.20
N LEU A 428 7.69 14.58 18.33
CA LEU A 428 6.94 14.27 19.57
C LEU A 428 7.86 14.01 20.77
N ALA A 429 9.07 13.47 20.55
CA ALA A 429 10.05 13.25 21.62
C ALA A 429 10.74 14.54 22.08
N GLN A 430 10.92 15.52 21.21
CA GLN A 430 11.58 16.79 21.53
C GLN A 430 10.60 17.86 22.02
N MET A 431 9.38 17.88 21.48
CA MET A 431 8.33 18.83 21.86
C MET A 431 7.44 18.24 22.94
N THR A 432 7.99 18.12 24.15
CA THR A 432 7.30 17.51 25.30
C THR A 432 6.83 18.54 26.33
N THR A 433 5.73 18.22 27.01
CA THR A 433 5.23 18.94 28.16
C THR A 433 5.38 18.05 29.40
N ARG A 434 5.81 18.61 30.53
CA ARG A 434 5.91 17.86 31.80
C ARG A 434 4.53 17.68 32.40
N PHE A 435 4.17 16.44 32.66
CA PHE A 435 2.94 16.06 33.35
C PHE A 435 3.30 15.21 34.57
N GLY A 436 3.36 15.87 35.74
CA GLY A 436 3.89 15.24 36.97
C GLY A 436 5.36 14.83 36.79
N SER A 437 5.65 13.55 37.01
CA SER A 437 6.97 12.95 36.82
C SER A 437 7.27 12.49 35.41
N TYR A 438 6.30 12.54 34.49
CA TYR A 438 6.43 12.04 33.11
C TYR A 438 6.51 13.21 32.13
N ALA A 439 7.32 13.03 31.06
CA ALA A 439 7.29 13.88 29.87
C ALA A 439 6.35 13.25 28.84
N LEU A 440 5.32 13.98 28.44
CA LEU A 440 4.38 13.56 27.38
C LEU A 440 4.57 14.46 26.15
N PRO A 441 4.29 13.98 24.93
CA PRO A 441 4.27 14.84 23.76
C PRO A 441 3.30 16.01 23.98
N GLY A 442 3.79 17.22 23.77
CA GLY A 442 3.00 18.44 23.96
C GLY A 442 2.03 18.69 22.80
N GLU A 443 1.01 19.51 23.03
CA GLU A 443 0.04 19.91 22.02
C GLU A 443 0.71 20.49 20.76
N ASP A 444 1.72 21.34 20.93
CA ASP A 444 2.49 21.94 19.84
C ASP A 444 3.24 20.87 19.02
N GLY A 445 3.68 19.77 19.66
CA GLY A 445 4.28 18.64 18.98
C GLY A 445 3.29 17.96 18.04
N PHE A 446 2.08 17.70 18.50
CA PHE A 446 1.02 17.13 17.67
C PHE A 446 0.61 18.07 16.53
N ARG A 447 0.43 19.36 16.82
CA ARG A 447 0.13 20.38 15.78
C ARG A 447 1.23 20.45 14.73
N THR A 448 2.50 20.36 15.15
CA THR A 448 3.64 20.36 14.23
C THR A 448 3.62 19.15 13.30
N VAL A 449 3.37 17.93 13.81
CA VAL A 449 3.29 16.73 12.97
C VAL A 449 2.12 16.81 12.00
N LEU A 450 0.96 17.32 12.43
CA LEU A 450 -0.19 17.52 11.54
C LEU A 450 0.10 18.57 10.46
N ALA A 451 0.78 19.67 10.82
CA ALA A 451 1.21 20.70 9.87
C ALA A 451 2.23 20.17 8.85
N LEU A 452 3.16 19.30 9.28
CA LEU A 452 4.08 18.60 8.37
C LEU A 452 3.32 17.67 7.43
N GLY A 453 2.26 17.00 7.91
CA GLY A 453 1.36 16.20 7.07
C GLY A 453 0.66 17.04 5.99
N ALA A 454 0.15 18.22 6.36
CA ALA A 454 -0.42 19.18 5.42
C ALA A 454 0.63 19.67 4.40
N GLY A 455 1.82 20.02 4.88
CA GLY A 455 2.95 20.44 4.03
C GLY A 455 3.35 19.37 3.02
N ALA A 456 3.45 18.12 3.47
CA ALA A 456 3.75 16.99 2.59
C ALA A 456 2.67 16.79 1.51
N ALA A 457 1.39 16.91 1.87
CA ALA A 457 0.29 16.84 0.90
C ALA A 457 0.37 17.99 -0.13
N LEU A 458 0.71 19.22 0.28
CA LEU A 458 0.93 20.36 -0.62
C LEU A 458 2.15 20.15 -1.51
N ILE A 459 3.23 19.56 -1.00
CA ILE A 459 4.40 19.15 -1.79
C ILE A 459 3.98 18.10 -2.82
N GLY A 460 3.18 17.10 -2.42
CA GLY A 460 2.62 16.11 -3.33
C GLY A 460 1.76 16.74 -4.43
N PHE A 461 0.94 17.74 -4.10
CA PHE A 461 0.17 18.53 -5.06
C PHE A 461 1.10 19.27 -6.04
N ALA A 462 2.12 19.97 -5.53
CA ALA A 462 3.06 20.70 -6.36
C ALA A 462 3.84 19.76 -7.30
N ILE A 463 4.33 18.62 -6.80
CA ILE A 463 5.00 17.60 -7.62
C ILE A 463 4.04 17.09 -8.70
N ALA A 464 2.78 16.74 -8.34
CA ALA A 464 1.79 16.26 -9.29
C ALA A 464 1.48 17.27 -10.41
N ALA A 465 1.61 18.57 -10.15
CA ALA A 465 1.43 19.61 -11.16
C ALA A 465 2.42 19.50 -12.33
N PHE A 466 3.59 18.91 -12.12
CA PHE A 466 4.60 18.67 -13.15
C PHE A 466 4.38 17.38 -13.95
N ILE A 467 3.41 16.54 -13.61
CA ILE A 467 3.09 15.34 -14.40
C ILE A 467 2.66 15.80 -15.80
N PRO A 468 3.27 15.26 -16.88
CA PRO A 468 2.92 15.62 -18.24
C PRO A 468 1.42 15.36 -18.55
N ARG A 469 0.78 16.30 -19.25
CA ARG A 469 -0.56 16.06 -19.80
C ARG A 469 -0.42 15.22 -21.06
N ARG A 470 -1.12 14.08 -21.16
CA ARG A 470 -1.24 13.40 -22.44
C ARG A 470 -2.09 14.25 -23.38
N PRO A 471 -1.67 14.50 -24.64
CA PRO A 471 -2.56 15.02 -25.67
C PRO A 471 -3.68 14.01 -25.92
N ALA A 472 -4.92 14.45 -26.04
CA ALA A 472 -6.10 13.60 -26.28
C ALA A 472 -5.94 12.68 -27.51
N ALA A 473 -5.23 13.14 -28.55
CA ALA A 473 -4.96 12.38 -29.77
C ALA A 473 -4.13 11.09 -29.59
N ALA A 474 -3.35 10.96 -28.51
CA ALA A 474 -2.56 9.74 -28.28
C ALA A 474 -3.39 8.60 -27.64
N ALA A 475 -4.52 8.91 -27.02
CA ALA A 475 -5.44 7.92 -26.47
C ALA A 475 -6.20 7.19 -27.59
N ASP A 476 -6.59 7.91 -28.64
CA ASP A 476 -7.30 7.35 -29.79
C ASP A 476 -6.36 6.51 -30.69
N ALA A 477 -5.09 6.89 -30.82
CA ALA A 477 -4.13 6.13 -31.61
C ALA A 477 -3.78 4.75 -31.00
N HIS A 478 -3.80 4.61 -29.67
CA HIS A 478 -3.62 3.31 -29.02
C HIS A 478 -4.90 2.45 -29.10
N ALA A 479 -6.08 3.05 -29.04
CA ALA A 479 -7.34 2.33 -29.21
C ALA A 479 -7.49 1.78 -30.64
N VAL A 480 -6.99 2.52 -31.64
CA VAL A 480 -6.98 2.09 -33.05
C VAL A 480 -5.91 1.03 -33.32
N ALA A 481 -4.77 1.08 -32.62
CA ALA A 481 -3.69 0.09 -32.79
C ALA A 481 -3.98 -1.26 -32.09
N GLU A 482 -4.90 -1.30 -31.12
CA GLU A 482 -5.36 -2.51 -30.43
C GLU A 482 -6.64 -3.12 -31.04
N ALA A 483 -7.26 -2.48 -32.03
CA ALA A 483 -8.38 -3.06 -32.75
C ALA A 483 -7.88 -4.22 -33.62
N PRO A 484 -8.48 -5.44 -33.56
CA PRO A 484 -8.12 -6.54 -34.44
C PRO A 484 -8.31 -6.08 -35.87
N ALA A 485 -7.31 -6.31 -36.72
CA ALA A 485 -7.45 -6.07 -38.15
C ALA A 485 -8.63 -6.90 -38.67
N GLU A 486 -9.75 -6.25 -39.01
CA GLU A 486 -10.82 -6.90 -39.75
C GLU A 486 -10.22 -7.36 -41.11
N GLU A 487 -10.19 -8.66 -41.31
CA GLU A 487 -9.85 -9.26 -42.59
C GLU A 487 -10.75 -8.67 -43.67
N SER A 488 -10.19 -7.80 -44.48
CA SER A 488 -10.81 -7.38 -45.70
C SER A 488 -10.75 -8.54 -46.72
N THR A 489 -11.68 -9.48 -46.65
CA THR A 489 -11.92 -10.42 -47.72
C THR A 489 -12.48 -9.67 -48.89
N GLY A 490 -11.59 -9.31 -49.82
CA GLY A 490 -11.95 -8.76 -51.12
C GLY A 490 -12.74 -9.75 -51.91
N VAL A 491 -13.98 -9.40 -52.16
CA VAL A 491 -14.80 -10.04 -53.22
C VAL A 491 -14.26 -9.57 -54.55
N ALA A 492 -13.46 -10.41 -55.22
CA ALA A 492 -13.17 -10.27 -56.62
C ALA A 492 -14.37 -10.77 -57.42
N SER A 493 -15.18 -9.86 -57.95
CA SER A 493 -16.20 -10.13 -58.94
C SER A 493 -15.56 -10.45 -60.29
N LYS A 494 -15.91 -11.59 -60.82
CA LYS A 494 -15.68 -11.92 -62.22
C LYS A 494 -16.61 -11.11 -63.12
N ALA A 495 -16.06 -10.49 -64.18
CA ALA A 495 -16.66 -10.28 -65.46
C ALA A 495 -15.64 -10.63 -66.56
#